data_ef30c0a8177c9a9428b899c230d00791
#
_entry.id   ef30c0a8177c9a9428b899c230d00791
#
_cell.length_a   1.000
_cell.length_b   1.000
_cell.length_c   1.000
_cell.angle_alpha   90.00
_cell.angle_beta   90.00
_cell.angle_gamma   90.00
#
_symmetry.space_group_name_H-M   'P 1'
#
loop_
_entity.id
_entity.type
_entity.pdbx_description
1 polymer ?
#
loop_
_entity_poly.entity_id
_entity_poly.type
_entity_poly.pdbx_seq_one_letter_code
_entity_poly.pdbx_strand_id
1 'polypeptide(L)'
;MKNLKVRASSLHKMMTNPRSKSEELSETTKTWLKDLVKEEVFGYRPQLNTPAINKGIDYEFLSIDLLNDATFNSYVKNEQRITNDWLTGEADIVTADEIIDVKSSWSLETFPAFAEDAESGVKKAGYEWQLRGYMMLYNKPKASIKYCMISTPESLLKDWDDRSIHKVDHIEPAKRISTVNFERDEAIEAKMVERYEVANKYYQMYLNELKTK
;
A
#
# COMPACT_ATOMS: atom_id res chain seq x y z
N MET A 1 -1.30 -13.95 -25.11
CA MET A 1 -0.68 -12.69 -24.66
C MET A 1 -0.61 -12.69 -23.14
N LYS A 2 0.42 -12.06 -22.54
CA LYS A 2 0.56 -11.99 -21.08
C LYS A 2 -0.40 -10.95 -20.53
N ASN A 3 -1.35 -11.36 -19.69
CA ASN A 3 -2.29 -10.42 -19.05
C ASN A 3 -1.59 -9.52 -18.02
N LEU A 4 -2.15 -8.33 -17.84
CA LEU A 4 -1.74 -7.41 -16.79
C LEU A 4 -1.84 -8.08 -15.41
N LYS A 5 -0.78 -8.02 -14.60
CA LYS A 5 -0.81 -8.37 -13.18
C LYS A 5 -0.70 -7.09 -12.35
N VAL A 6 -1.74 -6.77 -11.61
CA VAL A 6 -1.80 -5.59 -10.75
C VAL A 6 -1.33 -5.97 -9.35
N ARG A 7 -0.46 -5.16 -8.74
CA ARG A 7 -0.14 -5.30 -7.33
C ARG A 7 -1.18 -4.57 -6.49
N ALA A 8 -1.61 -5.15 -5.38
CA ALA A 8 -2.54 -4.50 -4.45
C ALA A 8 -2.08 -3.08 -4.08
N SER A 9 -0.79 -2.88 -3.80
CA SER A 9 -0.21 -1.55 -3.51
C SER A 9 -0.28 -0.54 -4.66
N SER A 10 -0.55 -0.99 -5.90
CA SER A 10 -0.68 -0.13 -7.08
C SER A 10 -2.12 0.06 -7.56
N LEU A 11 -3.09 -0.58 -6.91
CA LEU A 11 -4.51 -0.49 -7.28
C LEU A 11 -5.02 0.95 -7.33
N HIS A 12 -4.57 1.81 -6.44
CA HIS A 12 -4.93 3.23 -6.43
C HIS A 12 -4.65 3.92 -7.78
N LYS A 13 -3.57 3.54 -8.49
CA LYS A 13 -3.24 4.09 -9.82
C LYS A 13 -4.25 3.64 -10.88
N MET A 14 -4.72 2.39 -10.80
CA MET A 14 -5.73 1.86 -11.69
C MET A 14 -7.11 2.47 -11.42
N MET A 15 -7.44 2.75 -10.16
CA MET A 15 -8.75 3.21 -9.72
C MET A 15 -8.96 4.72 -9.79
N THR A 16 -7.98 5.50 -10.31
CA THR A 16 -8.16 6.93 -10.54
C THR A 16 -9.20 7.20 -11.63
N ASN A 17 -10.09 8.17 -11.38
CA ASN A 17 -11.12 8.53 -12.34
C ASN A 17 -10.58 9.48 -13.43
N PRO A 18 -11.01 9.32 -14.69
CA PRO A 18 -10.68 10.27 -15.74
C PRO A 18 -11.36 11.63 -15.46
N ARG A 19 -10.75 12.71 -15.95
CA ARG A 19 -11.31 14.05 -15.82
C ARG A 19 -12.50 14.28 -16.75
N SER A 20 -12.49 13.63 -17.92
CA SER A 20 -13.57 13.70 -18.89
C SER A 20 -14.39 12.40 -18.89
N LYS A 21 -15.71 12.50 -19.00
CA LYS A 21 -16.61 11.36 -19.13
C LYS A 21 -16.44 10.60 -20.45
N SER A 22 -15.80 11.20 -21.47
CA SER A 22 -15.46 10.52 -22.73
C SER A 22 -14.24 9.61 -22.65
N GLU A 23 -13.48 9.66 -21.57
CA GLU A 23 -12.28 8.88 -21.36
C GLU A 23 -12.59 7.66 -20.48
N GLU A 24 -12.14 6.48 -20.89
CA GLU A 24 -12.31 5.24 -20.11
C GLU A 24 -11.33 5.17 -18.93
N LEU A 25 -10.09 5.68 -19.12
CA LEU A 25 -9.02 5.69 -18.12
C LEU A 25 -8.47 7.09 -17.91
N SER A 26 -8.05 7.36 -16.68
CA SER A 26 -7.33 8.59 -16.35
C SER A 26 -5.93 8.61 -16.97
N GLU A 27 -5.35 9.80 -17.13
CA GLU A 27 -3.95 9.94 -17.56
C GLU A 27 -2.96 9.31 -16.56
N THR A 28 -3.29 9.34 -15.27
CA THR A 28 -2.50 8.61 -14.24
C THR A 28 -2.47 7.12 -14.52
N THR A 29 -3.62 6.52 -14.82
CA THR A 29 -3.70 5.09 -15.16
C THR A 29 -2.95 4.79 -16.44
N LYS A 30 -3.15 5.57 -17.51
CA LYS A 30 -2.46 5.38 -18.79
C LYS A 30 -0.94 5.47 -18.65
N THR A 31 -0.44 6.46 -17.91
CA THR A 31 1.00 6.61 -17.63
C THR A 31 1.55 5.40 -16.87
N TRP A 32 0.86 4.99 -15.81
CA TRP A 32 1.25 3.83 -15.03
C TRP A 32 1.28 2.54 -15.88
N LEU A 33 0.31 2.32 -16.78
CA LEU A 33 0.30 1.17 -17.70
C LEU A 33 1.49 1.20 -18.67
N LYS A 34 1.82 2.37 -19.22
CA LYS A 34 3.01 2.54 -20.07
C LYS A 34 4.31 2.24 -19.34
N ASP A 35 4.41 2.63 -18.06
CA ASP A 35 5.59 2.31 -17.24
C ASP A 35 5.71 0.81 -16.98
N LEU A 36 4.60 0.11 -16.68
CA LEU A 36 4.59 -1.35 -16.56
C LEU A 36 5.00 -2.06 -17.87
N VAL A 37 4.56 -1.54 -19.02
CA VAL A 37 4.97 -2.07 -20.33
C VAL A 37 6.47 -1.87 -20.56
N LYS A 38 7.03 -0.72 -20.19
CA LYS A 38 8.48 -0.48 -20.28
C LYS A 38 9.26 -1.43 -19.34
N GLU A 39 8.78 -1.62 -18.09
CA GLU A 39 9.38 -2.59 -17.15
C GLU A 39 9.41 -4.00 -17.77
N GLU A 40 8.31 -4.43 -18.40
CA GLU A 40 8.17 -5.74 -19.02
C GLU A 40 9.09 -5.91 -20.25
N VAL A 41 9.12 -4.91 -21.14
CA VAL A 41 9.85 -5.02 -22.42
C VAL A 41 11.34 -4.79 -22.25
N PHE A 42 11.73 -3.87 -21.38
CA PHE A 42 13.14 -3.49 -21.19
C PHE A 42 13.82 -4.20 -20.00
N GLY A 43 13.06 -4.99 -19.23
CA GLY A 43 13.62 -5.81 -18.17
C GLY A 43 14.19 -5.03 -16.97
N TYR A 44 13.66 -3.83 -16.68
CA TYR A 44 14.09 -3.04 -15.54
C TYR A 44 12.92 -2.80 -14.56
N ARG A 45 13.25 -2.40 -13.33
CA ARG A 45 12.28 -2.01 -12.33
C ARG A 45 12.82 -0.84 -11.51
N PRO A 46 12.13 0.31 -11.52
CA PRO A 46 12.53 1.44 -10.68
C PRO A 46 12.51 1.04 -9.21
N GLN A 47 13.57 1.35 -8.50
CA GLN A 47 13.62 1.20 -7.04
C GLN A 47 13.51 2.57 -6.39
N LEU A 48 12.53 2.70 -5.49
CA LEU A 48 12.43 3.86 -4.62
C LEU A 48 13.27 3.59 -3.38
N ASN A 49 14.27 4.42 -3.15
CA ASN A 49 15.18 4.32 -2.02
C ASN A 49 15.22 5.67 -1.30
N THR A 50 14.42 5.81 -0.25
CA THR A 50 14.48 6.96 0.66
C THR A 50 14.55 6.46 2.11
N PRO A 51 15.13 7.24 3.06
CA PRO A 51 15.19 6.82 4.45
C PRO A 51 13.83 6.42 5.04
N ALA A 52 12.76 7.14 4.68
CA ALA A 52 11.40 6.83 5.14
C ALA A 52 10.89 5.49 4.59
N ILE A 53 11.15 5.18 3.30
CA ILE A 53 10.80 3.89 2.70
C ILE A 53 11.61 2.77 3.34
N ASN A 54 12.92 2.98 3.54
CA ASN A 54 13.78 1.99 4.18
C ASN A 54 13.35 1.73 5.63
N LYS A 55 12.96 2.77 6.39
CA LYS A 55 12.36 2.57 7.72
C LYS A 55 11.14 1.65 7.66
N GLY A 56 10.25 1.87 6.70
CA GLY A 56 9.04 1.06 6.54
C GLY A 56 9.31 -0.39 6.13
N ILE A 57 10.37 -0.65 5.37
CA ILE A 57 10.70 -2.00 4.88
C ILE A 57 11.59 -2.74 5.89
N ASP A 58 12.72 -2.12 6.28
CA ASP A 58 13.77 -2.81 7.05
C ASP A 58 13.40 -2.93 8.53
N TYR A 59 12.50 -2.08 9.04
CA TYR A 59 12.11 -2.00 10.44
C TYR A 59 10.61 -2.23 10.70
N GLU A 60 9.89 -2.80 9.74
CA GLU A 60 8.46 -3.15 9.87
C GLU A 60 8.20 -4.04 11.08
N PHE A 61 9.13 -4.95 11.41
CA PHE A 61 9.04 -5.83 12.57
C PHE A 61 8.90 -5.05 13.89
N LEU A 62 9.57 -3.91 14.05
CA LEU A 62 9.41 -3.04 15.25
C LEU A 62 8.00 -2.42 15.33
N SER A 63 7.37 -2.16 14.20
CA SER A 63 5.98 -1.70 14.18
C SER A 63 5.00 -2.81 14.55
N ILE A 64 5.28 -4.06 14.17
CA ILE A 64 4.50 -5.22 14.59
C ILE A 64 4.70 -5.49 16.09
N ASP A 65 5.92 -5.37 16.61
CA ASP A 65 6.20 -5.47 18.05
C ASP A 65 5.45 -4.40 18.84
N LEU A 66 5.45 -3.14 18.37
CA LEU A 66 4.68 -2.06 18.98
C LEU A 66 3.16 -2.36 19.02
N LEU A 67 2.62 -2.94 17.94
CA LEU A 67 1.21 -3.36 17.90
C LEU A 67 0.93 -4.46 18.93
N ASN A 68 1.82 -5.44 19.05
CA ASN A 68 1.71 -6.52 20.04
C ASN A 68 1.74 -5.99 21.47
N ASP A 69 2.67 -5.10 21.78
CA ASP A 69 2.80 -4.48 23.10
C ASP A 69 1.56 -3.64 23.47
N ALA A 70 1.03 -2.87 22.51
CA ALA A 70 -0.10 -1.98 22.75
C ALA A 70 -1.45 -2.71 22.84
N THR A 71 -1.60 -3.85 22.17
CA THR A 71 -2.89 -4.57 22.05
C THR A 71 -2.91 -5.91 22.76
N PHE A 72 -1.78 -6.33 23.34
CA PHE A 72 -1.60 -7.65 23.98
C PHE A 72 -1.92 -8.81 23.02
N ASN A 73 -1.69 -8.60 21.73
CA ASN A 73 -1.81 -9.62 20.69
C ASN A 73 -0.46 -10.29 20.43
N SER A 74 -0.46 -11.30 19.58
CA SER A 74 0.73 -12.00 19.10
C SER A 74 0.72 -12.01 17.57
N TYR A 75 0.65 -10.83 16.97
CA TYR A 75 0.72 -10.68 15.51
C TYR A 75 2.09 -11.12 15.01
N VAL A 76 2.07 -11.83 13.90
CA VAL A 76 3.27 -12.30 13.20
C VAL A 76 3.23 -11.77 11.77
N LYS A 77 4.38 -11.37 11.26
CA LYS A 77 4.50 -10.95 9.85
C LYS A 77 4.08 -12.10 8.94
N ASN A 78 3.21 -11.79 7.99
CA ASN A 78 2.86 -12.72 6.92
C ASN A 78 3.91 -12.64 5.82
N GLU A 79 4.36 -13.80 5.35
CA GLU A 79 5.32 -13.95 4.25
C GLU A 79 4.67 -14.59 3.00
N GLN A 80 3.36 -14.85 3.07
CA GLN A 80 2.64 -15.49 1.99
C GLN A 80 2.08 -14.46 1.00
N ARG A 81 2.61 -14.48 -0.21
CA ARG A 81 2.05 -13.75 -1.35
C ARG A 81 0.90 -14.52 -1.97
N ILE A 82 -0.26 -13.90 -2.10
CA ILE A 82 -1.40 -14.45 -2.83
C ILE A 82 -1.49 -13.81 -4.21
N THR A 83 -1.85 -14.63 -5.20
CA THR A 83 -2.05 -14.19 -6.59
C THR A 83 -3.26 -14.90 -7.16
N ASN A 84 -4.19 -14.15 -7.73
CA ASN A 84 -5.27 -14.67 -8.55
C ASN A 84 -5.03 -14.33 -10.04
N ASP A 85 -6.05 -14.41 -10.89
CA ASP A 85 -5.93 -14.20 -12.34
C ASP A 85 -5.35 -12.83 -12.71
N TRP A 86 -5.60 -11.78 -11.93
CA TRP A 86 -5.22 -10.41 -12.27
C TRP A 86 -4.53 -9.63 -11.15
N LEU A 87 -4.74 -10.00 -9.89
CA LEU A 87 -4.26 -9.28 -8.72
C LEU A 87 -3.22 -10.09 -7.96
N THR A 88 -2.20 -9.43 -7.42
CA THR A 88 -1.19 -10.04 -6.55
C THR A 88 -0.89 -9.14 -5.36
N GLY A 89 -0.65 -9.72 -4.20
CA GLY A 89 -0.32 -8.98 -3.00
C GLY A 89 0.21 -9.84 -1.88
N GLU A 90 0.89 -9.17 -0.96
CA GLU A 90 1.40 -9.73 0.28
C GLU A 90 1.06 -8.71 1.37
N ALA A 91 0.10 -9.08 2.22
CA ALA A 91 -0.32 -8.26 3.34
C ALA A 91 0.66 -8.41 4.50
N ASP A 92 0.83 -7.40 5.35
CA ASP A 92 1.82 -7.45 6.42
C ASP A 92 1.41 -8.42 7.53
N ILE A 93 0.13 -8.43 7.93
CA ILE A 93 -0.42 -9.35 8.95
C ILE A 93 -1.75 -9.91 8.45
N VAL A 94 -1.95 -11.21 8.62
CA VAL A 94 -3.20 -11.92 8.26
C VAL A 94 -3.71 -12.63 9.50
N THR A 95 -4.87 -12.24 9.99
CA THR A 95 -5.55 -12.90 11.10
C THR A 95 -6.68 -13.81 10.61
N ALA A 96 -7.45 -14.37 11.53
CA ALA A 96 -8.60 -15.22 11.18
C ALA A 96 -9.65 -14.45 10.35
N ASP A 97 -9.91 -13.18 10.66
CA ASP A 97 -10.98 -12.36 10.08
C ASP A 97 -10.52 -10.98 9.54
N GLU A 98 -9.27 -10.60 9.70
CA GLU A 98 -8.77 -9.27 9.34
C GLU A 98 -7.43 -9.32 8.62
N ILE A 99 -7.24 -8.36 7.72
CA ILE A 99 -5.95 -7.97 7.15
C ILE A 99 -5.49 -6.70 7.85
N ILE A 100 -4.25 -6.67 8.31
CA ILE A 100 -3.63 -5.45 8.86
C ILE A 100 -2.45 -5.07 7.98
N ASP A 101 -2.46 -3.85 7.51
CA ASP A 101 -1.36 -3.25 6.76
C ASP A 101 -0.70 -2.18 7.63
N VAL A 102 0.58 -2.34 7.86
CA VAL A 102 1.36 -1.54 8.81
C VAL A 102 2.07 -0.41 8.09
N LYS A 103 1.99 0.79 8.63
CA LYS A 103 2.64 1.97 8.08
C LYS A 103 3.51 2.64 9.14
N SER A 104 4.84 2.50 9.04
CA SER A 104 5.79 3.16 9.92
C SER A 104 5.89 4.64 9.58
N SER A 105 5.50 5.52 10.49
CA SER A 105 5.67 6.95 10.32
C SER A 105 7.13 7.37 10.47
N TRP A 106 7.58 8.33 9.65
CA TRP A 106 8.97 8.78 9.65
C TRP A 106 9.37 9.48 10.95
N SER A 107 8.53 10.41 11.43
CA SER A 107 8.73 11.20 12.63
C SER A 107 7.40 11.51 13.33
N LEU A 108 7.42 12.12 14.50
CA LEU A 108 6.22 12.63 15.19
C LEU A 108 5.44 13.61 14.31
N GLU A 109 6.12 14.42 13.51
CA GLU A 109 5.45 15.38 12.60
C GLU A 109 4.66 14.70 11.48
N THR A 110 5.10 13.52 11.04
CA THR A 110 4.43 12.76 9.98
C THR A 110 3.47 11.70 10.51
N PHE A 111 3.44 11.50 11.83
CA PHE A 111 2.53 10.56 12.46
C PHE A 111 1.12 11.13 12.54
N PRO A 112 0.11 10.49 11.92
CA PRO A 112 -1.26 10.97 11.96
C PRO A 112 -1.92 10.60 13.29
N ALA A 113 -1.63 11.37 14.34
CA ALA A 113 -2.10 11.10 15.70
C ALA A 113 -3.62 11.25 15.87
N PHE A 114 -4.27 12.03 15.02
CA PHE A 114 -5.71 12.25 15.04
C PHE A 114 -6.41 11.40 13.98
N ALA A 115 -7.62 10.91 14.29
CA ALA A 115 -8.40 10.06 13.38
C ALA A 115 -8.62 10.72 12.01
N GLU A 116 -8.94 12.00 11.98
CA GLU A 116 -9.15 12.78 10.76
C GLU A 116 -7.89 12.81 9.88
N ASP A 117 -6.71 12.98 10.48
CA ASP A 117 -5.44 12.97 9.75
C ASP A 117 -5.12 11.59 9.20
N ALA A 118 -5.38 10.53 9.98
CA ALA A 118 -5.19 9.15 9.55
C ALA A 118 -6.09 8.79 8.36
N GLU A 119 -7.38 9.12 8.43
CA GLU A 119 -8.34 8.91 7.33
C GLU A 119 -7.96 9.72 6.07
N SER A 120 -7.58 10.99 6.25
CA SER A 120 -7.09 11.84 5.16
C SER A 120 -5.84 11.27 4.52
N GLY A 121 -4.90 10.79 5.34
CA GLY A 121 -3.66 10.13 4.90
C GLY A 121 -3.94 8.89 4.05
N VAL A 122 -4.85 8.02 4.50
CA VAL A 122 -5.28 6.82 3.75
C VAL A 122 -5.85 7.18 2.39
N LYS A 123 -6.76 8.14 2.33
CA LYS A 123 -7.38 8.61 1.07
C LYS A 123 -6.35 9.19 0.12
N LYS A 124 -5.47 10.07 0.62
CA LYS A 124 -4.43 10.75 -0.16
C LYS A 124 -3.40 9.76 -0.73
N ALA A 125 -2.99 8.77 0.05
CA ALA A 125 -2.04 7.75 -0.37
C ALA A 125 -2.68 6.62 -1.20
N GLY A 126 -4.01 6.50 -1.19
CA GLY A 126 -4.75 5.45 -1.88
C GLY A 126 -4.65 4.08 -1.21
N TYR A 127 -4.34 4.03 0.08
CA TYR A 127 -4.20 2.76 0.83
C TYR A 127 -5.51 1.99 0.94
N GLU A 128 -6.67 2.67 0.89
CA GLU A 128 -7.96 2.00 0.81
C GLU A 128 -7.99 0.95 -0.30
N TRP A 129 -7.51 1.28 -1.51
CA TRP A 129 -7.50 0.35 -2.63
C TRP A 129 -6.58 -0.84 -2.40
N GLN A 130 -5.44 -0.64 -1.71
CA GLN A 130 -4.55 -1.72 -1.32
C GLN A 130 -5.24 -2.71 -0.40
N LEU A 131 -5.93 -2.22 0.64
CA LEU A 131 -6.67 -3.06 1.59
C LEU A 131 -7.84 -3.81 0.92
N ARG A 132 -8.60 -3.16 0.04
CA ARG A 132 -9.66 -3.82 -0.73
C ARG A 132 -9.10 -4.94 -1.59
N GLY A 133 -7.95 -4.72 -2.22
CA GLY A 133 -7.25 -5.77 -2.94
C GLY A 133 -6.83 -6.94 -2.05
N TYR A 134 -6.34 -6.66 -0.85
CA TYR A 134 -5.99 -7.70 0.12
C TYR A 134 -7.22 -8.45 0.64
N MET A 135 -8.31 -7.76 1.00
CA MET A 135 -9.54 -8.42 1.44
C MET A 135 -10.06 -9.39 0.38
N MET A 136 -9.99 -9.00 -0.90
CA MET A 136 -10.36 -9.86 -2.03
C MET A 136 -9.42 -11.07 -2.15
N LEU A 137 -8.09 -10.86 -2.11
CA LEU A 137 -7.09 -11.93 -2.28
C LEU A 137 -7.13 -12.96 -1.16
N TYR A 138 -7.20 -12.51 0.08
CA TYR A 138 -7.16 -13.35 1.27
C TYR A 138 -8.54 -13.79 1.75
N ASN A 139 -9.61 -13.36 1.04
CA ASN A 139 -11.00 -13.61 1.39
C ASN A 139 -11.32 -13.26 2.85
N LYS A 140 -10.98 -12.05 3.27
CA LYS A 140 -11.20 -11.55 4.63
C LYS A 140 -12.29 -10.48 4.66
N PRO A 141 -13.17 -10.48 5.70
CA PRO A 141 -14.27 -9.52 5.80
C PRO A 141 -13.82 -8.12 6.22
N LYS A 142 -12.63 -7.99 6.81
CA LYS A 142 -12.15 -6.73 7.39
C LYS A 142 -10.71 -6.47 7.02
N ALA A 143 -10.33 -5.20 7.01
CA ALA A 143 -8.94 -4.78 6.92
C ALA A 143 -8.73 -3.46 7.68
N SER A 144 -7.50 -3.21 8.13
CA SER A 144 -7.12 -1.94 8.73
C SER A 144 -5.74 -1.47 8.29
N ILE A 145 -5.57 -0.14 8.27
CA ILE A 145 -4.25 0.49 8.29
C ILE A 145 -3.91 0.78 9.75
N LYS A 146 -2.73 0.36 10.16
CA LYS A 146 -2.13 0.70 11.45
C LYS A 146 -0.92 1.60 11.21
N TYR A 147 -1.08 2.91 11.43
CA TYR A 147 0.05 3.81 11.47
C TYR A 147 0.79 3.61 12.80
N CYS A 148 2.06 3.27 12.72
CA CYS A 148 2.91 3.00 13.87
C CYS A 148 4.03 4.04 13.94
N MET A 149 4.19 4.67 15.11
CA MET A 149 5.31 5.58 15.38
C MET A 149 6.35 4.84 16.20
N ILE A 150 7.35 4.28 15.51
CA ILE A 150 8.56 3.67 16.11
C ILE A 150 9.72 4.65 16.07
N SER A 151 10.67 4.53 17.00
CA SER A 151 11.91 5.30 16.94
C SER A 151 12.64 5.06 15.63
N THR A 152 13.15 6.15 15.03
CA THR A 152 13.91 6.05 13.79
C THR A 152 15.34 5.62 14.10
N PRO A 153 15.84 4.53 13.50
CA PRO A 153 17.22 4.09 13.65
C PRO A 153 18.24 5.18 13.29
N GLU A 154 19.32 5.29 14.06
CA GLU A 154 20.38 6.29 13.82
C GLU A 154 20.99 6.18 12.42
N SER A 155 21.07 4.95 11.86
CA SER A 155 21.60 4.69 10.52
C SER A 155 20.80 5.36 9.40
N LEU A 156 19.55 5.75 9.67
CA LEU A 156 18.66 6.42 8.71
C LEU A 156 18.62 7.94 8.91
N LEU A 157 19.15 8.44 10.05
CA LEU A 157 19.18 9.87 10.39
C LEU A 157 20.46 10.52 9.90
N LYS A 158 20.35 11.78 9.56
CA LYS A 158 21.47 12.65 9.22
C LYS A 158 21.85 13.50 10.45
N ASP A 159 23.04 14.05 10.46
CA ASP A 159 23.57 14.84 11.60
C ASP A 159 22.70 16.04 11.97
N TRP A 160 21.97 16.60 11.00
CA TRP A 160 21.08 17.75 11.20
C TRP A 160 19.63 17.40 11.53
N ASP A 161 19.25 16.10 11.53
CA ASP A 161 17.89 15.69 11.89
C ASP A 161 17.66 15.87 13.38
N ASP A 162 16.53 16.43 13.77
CA ASP A 162 16.13 16.61 15.17
C ASP A 162 15.74 15.27 15.80
N ARG A 163 16.62 14.76 16.70
CA ARG A 163 16.38 13.50 17.39
C ARG A 163 15.12 13.50 18.25
N SER A 164 14.67 14.66 18.73
CA SER A 164 13.52 14.75 19.63
C SER A 164 12.21 14.27 18.97
N ILE A 165 12.07 14.46 17.65
CA ILE A 165 10.90 14.00 16.89
C ILE A 165 11.03 12.56 16.35
N HIS A 166 12.24 11.99 16.48
CA HIS A 166 12.54 10.64 15.98
C HIS A 166 12.69 9.58 17.08
N LYS A 167 12.95 9.99 18.34
CA LYS A 167 13.11 9.10 19.49
C LYS A 167 11.85 9.13 20.34
N VAL A 168 11.03 8.09 20.21
CA VAL A 168 9.64 8.08 20.72
C VAL A 168 9.38 6.96 21.72
N ASP A 169 10.39 6.17 22.11
CA ASP A 169 10.20 5.01 22.98
C ASP A 169 9.74 5.38 24.40
N HIS A 170 9.91 6.65 24.80
CA HIS A 170 9.39 7.20 26.05
C HIS A 170 7.87 7.45 26.03
N ILE A 171 7.24 7.41 24.85
CA ILE A 171 5.80 7.60 24.69
C ILE A 171 5.11 6.24 24.84
N GLU A 172 4.02 6.21 25.58
CA GLU A 172 3.19 5.02 25.80
C GLU A 172 2.82 4.35 24.46
N PRO A 173 2.95 3.01 24.31
CA PRO A 173 2.68 2.30 23.07
C PRO A 173 1.35 2.62 22.41
N ALA A 174 0.26 2.66 23.19
CA ALA A 174 -1.08 2.93 22.67
C ALA A 174 -1.20 4.33 22.01
N LYS A 175 -0.41 5.31 22.44
CA LYS A 175 -0.40 6.67 21.86
C LYS A 175 0.40 6.78 20.57
N ARG A 176 1.14 5.74 20.21
CA ARG A 176 1.98 5.67 19.02
C ARG A 176 1.34 4.89 17.88
N ILE A 177 0.01 4.61 17.99
CA ILE A 177 -0.76 3.87 17.00
C ILE A 177 -2.00 4.67 16.60
N SER A 178 -2.22 4.82 15.31
CA SER A 178 -3.49 5.30 14.74
C SER A 178 -4.06 4.28 13.78
N THR A 179 -5.37 4.08 13.82
CA THR A 179 -6.03 3.01 13.08
C THR A 179 -7.14 3.54 12.20
N VAL A 180 -7.20 3.05 10.95
CA VAL A 180 -8.33 3.26 10.03
C VAL A 180 -8.84 1.90 9.60
N ASN A 181 -10.12 1.62 9.83
CA ASN A 181 -10.74 0.33 9.58
C ASN A 181 -11.57 0.34 8.29
N PHE A 182 -11.64 -0.80 7.63
CA PHE A 182 -12.43 -1.04 6.44
C PHE A 182 -13.17 -2.37 6.54
N GLU A 183 -14.39 -2.37 6.03
CA GLU A 183 -15.16 -3.59 5.80
C GLU A 183 -15.16 -3.93 4.31
N ARG A 184 -15.24 -5.21 4.00
CA ARG A 184 -15.32 -5.71 2.63
C ARG A 184 -16.59 -5.23 1.96
N ASP A 185 -16.51 -4.90 0.69
CA ASP A 185 -17.63 -4.43 -0.12
C ASP A 185 -17.53 -5.06 -1.53
N GLU A 186 -18.41 -6.02 -1.79
CA GLU A 186 -18.44 -6.76 -3.04
C GLU A 186 -18.79 -5.86 -4.25
N ALA A 187 -19.56 -4.78 -4.04
CA ALA A 187 -19.87 -3.85 -5.13
C ALA A 187 -18.63 -3.03 -5.53
N ILE A 188 -17.75 -2.73 -4.57
CA ILE A 188 -16.45 -2.09 -4.87
C ILE A 188 -15.52 -3.10 -5.56
N GLU A 189 -15.49 -4.35 -5.12
CA GLU A 189 -14.70 -5.41 -5.77
C GLU A 189 -15.12 -5.60 -7.24
N ALA A 190 -16.43 -5.63 -7.52
CA ALA A 190 -16.94 -5.68 -8.89
C ALA A 190 -16.44 -4.52 -9.76
N LYS A 191 -16.46 -3.29 -9.24
CA LYS A 191 -15.89 -2.11 -9.93
C LYS A 191 -14.38 -2.23 -10.14
N MET A 192 -13.65 -2.84 -9.23
CA MET A 192 -12.21 -3.10 -9.43
C MET A 192 -11.97 -4.06 -10.59
N VAL A 193 -12.78 -5.13 -10.72
CA VAL A 193 -12.71 -6.08 -11.83
C VAL A 193 -13.06 -5.40 -13.14
N GLU A 194 -14.16 -4.65 -13.22
CA GLU A 194 -14.53 -3.88 -14.41
C GLU A 194 -13.41 -2.93 -14.86
N ARG A 195 -12.82 -2.21 -13.91
CA ARG A 195 -11.70 -1.30 -14.19
C ARG A 195 -10.46 -2.05 -14.67
N TYR A 196 -10.18 -3.22 -14.09
CA TYR A 196 -9.09 -4.08 -14.54
C TYR A 196 -9.28 -4.52 -15.98
N GLU A 197 -10.47 -4.92 -16.40
CA GLU A 197 -10.73 -5.35 -17.79
C GLU A 197 -10.38 -4.25 -18.79
N VAL A 198 -10.78 -3.01 -18.49
CA VAL A 198 -10.41 -1.85 -19.32
C VAL A 198 -8.90 -1.62 -19.30
N ALA A 199 -8.29 -1.61 -18.12
CA ALA A 199 -6.85 -1.40 -17.97
C ALA A 199 -6.04 -2.47 -18.71
N ASN A 200 -6.47 -3.75 -18.68
CA ASN A 200 -5.81 -4.84 -19.39
C ASN A 200 -5.87 -4.66 -20.93
N LYS A 201 -6.98 -4.17 -21.48
CA LYS A 201 -7.07 -3.84 -22.93
C LYS A 201 -6.02 -2.78 -23.32
N TYR A 202 -5.91 -1.70 -22.54
CA TYR A 202 -4.91 -0.66 -22.77
C TYR A 202 -3.47 -1.18 -22.59
N TYR A 203 -3.23 -2.02 -21.57
CA TYR A 203 -1.94 -2.65 -21.37
C TYR A 203 -1.51 -3.50 -22.57
N GLN A 204 -2.43 -4.32 -23.11
CA GLN A 204 -2.16 -5.13 -24.31
C GLN A 204 -1.87 -4.26 -25.53
N MET A 205 -2.61 -3.17 -25.72
CA MET A 205 -2.39 -2.22 -26.81
C MET A 205 -0.97 -1.62 -26.72
N TYR A 206 -0.59 -1.09 -25.57
CA TYR A 206 0.74 -0.51 -25.37
C TYR A 206 1.88 -1.55 -25.48
N LEU A 207 1.63 -2.77 -24.99
CA LEU A 207 2.60 -3.87 -25.09
C LEU A 207 2.86 -4.25 -26.56
N ASN A 208 1.80 -4.35 -27.35
CA ASN A 208 1.93 -4.61 -28.78
C ASN A 208 2.63 -3.48 -29.51
N GLU A 209 2.25 -2.23 -29.25
CA GLU A 209 2.89 -1.05 -29.83
C GLU A 209 4.41 -1.04 -29.57
N LEU A 210 4.84 -1.34 -28.33
CA LEU A 210 6.27 -1.26 -27.99
C LEU A 210 7.06 -2.48 -28.50
N LYS A 211 6.43 -3.66 -28.64
CA LYS A 211 7.08 -4.87 -29.17
C LYS A 211 7.21 -4.90 -30.70
N THR A 212 6.41 -4.10 -31.40
CA THR A 212 6.43 -4.05 -32.87
C THR A 212 7.29 -2.92 -33.46
N LYS A 213 7.89 -2.09 -32.60
CA LYS A 213 8.91 -1.10 -32.96
C LYS A 213 10.26 -1.75 -33.18
#